data_20a36cb6b94bb150fe227052d7b217b4
#
_entry.id   20a36cb6b94bb150fe227052d7b217b4
#
_cell.length_a   1.000
_cell.length_b   1.000
_cell.length_c   1.000
_cell.angle_alpha   90.00
_cell.angle_beta   90.00
_cell.angle_gamma   90.00
#
_symmetry.space_group_name_H-M   'P 1'
#
loop_
_entity.id
_entity.type
_entity.pdbx_description
1 polymer ?
#
loop_
_entity_poly.entity_id
_entity_poly.type
_entity_poly.pdbx_seq_one_letter_code
_entity_poly.pdbx_strand_id
1 'polypeptide(L)'
;MRFFIIIVLVLFSTNSFAHHPGHKVEVAAPFPSVNLEIMKDSVDGYNLYIDLKNFNLAPDLVGKENQSNTGYLSLYVNGIKIARVYSQWFHIPQRFFYLKENLVKVTLNTNLNGEFTLDGETIQSVLIVINN
;
A
#
# COMPACT_ATOMS: atom_id res chain seq x y z
N MET A 1 -45.01 -1.64 49.38
CA MET A 1 -44.64 -1.22 48.01
C MET A 1 -43.22 -1.68 47.72
N ARG A 2 -43.06 -2.66 46.86
CA ARG A 2 -41.72 -3.18 46.47
C ARG A 2 -41.36 -2.50 45.16
N PHE A 3 -40.34 -1.65 45.17
CA PHE A 3 -39.79 -1.08 43.95
C PHE A 3 -38.86 -2.11 43.28
N PHE A 4 -39.25 -2.60 42.12
CA PHE A 4 -38.34 -3.36 41.24
C PHE A 4 -37.49 -2.37 40.44
N ILE A 5 -36.19 -2.34 40.71
CA ILE A 5 -35.23 -1.62 39.91
C ILE A 5 -34.83 -2.56 38.74
N ILE A 6 -35.28 -2.25 37.55
CA ILE A 6 -34.83 -2.92 36.32
C ILE A 6 -33.53 -2.24 35.90
N ILE A 7 -32.40 -2.95 36.09
CA ILE A 7 -31.11 -2.54 35.54
C ILE A 7 -31.09 -2.99 34.09
N VAL A 8 -31.24 -2.06 33.13
CA VAL A 8 -31.03 -2.29 31.71
C VAL A 8 -29.55 -2.26 31.44
N LEU A 9 -28.93 -3.43 31.26
CA LEU A 9 -27.54 -3.56 30.87
C LEU A 9 -27.43 -3.29 29.38
N VAL A 10 -27.04 -2.07 28.99
CA VAL A 10 -26.75 -1.73 27.59
C VAL A 10 -25.38 -2.29 27.25
N LEU A 11 -25.36 -3.40 26.53
CA LEU A 11 -24.13 -3.96 25.96
C LEU A 11 -23.75 -3.10 24.74
N PHE A 12 -22.78 -2.20 24.94
CA PHE A 12 -22.10 -1.57 23.82
C PHE A 12 -21.20 -2.61 23.16
N SER A 13 -21.65 -3.17 22.06
CA SER A 13 -20.77 -3.93 21.17
C SER A 13 -19.85 -2.94 20.47
N THR A 14 -18.62 -2.82 20.97
CA THR A 14 -17.55 -2.14 20.25
C THR A 14 -17.16 -3.01 19.07
N ASN A 15 -17.60 -2.63 17.86
CA ASN A 15 -17.04 -3.17 16.65
C ASN A 15 -15.59 -2.70 16.54
N SER A 16 -14.67 -3.43 17.13
CA SER A 16 -13.27 -3.28 16.83
C SER A 16 -13.05 -3.76 15.40
N PHE A 17 -12.91 -2.84 14.47
CA PHE A 17 -12.31 -3.15 13.17
C PHE A 17 -10.86 -3.57 13.46
N ALA A 18 -10.64 -4.86 13.61
CA ALA A 18 -9.30 -5.42 13.62
C ALA A 18 -8.70 -5.14 12.24
N HIS A 19 -7.90 -4.09 12.12
CA HIS A 19 -6.89 -4.02 11.09
C HIS A 19 -5.98 -5.23 11.33
N HIS A 20 -6.20 -6.30 10.58
CA HIS A 20 -5.21 -7.35 10.52
C HIS A 20 -3.95 -6.70 9.92
N PRO A 21 -2.86 -6.57 10.68
CA PRO A 21 -1.61 -6.12 10.09
C PRO A 21 -1.30 -7.07 8.94
N GLY A 22 -1.11 -6.54 7.74
CA GLY A 22 -0.78 -7.34 6.57
C GLY A 22 0.35 -8.30 6.90
N HIS A 23 0.25 -9.55 6.46
CA HIS A 23 1.27 -10.55 6.71
C HIS A 23 2.62 -10.05 6.15
N LYS A 24 3.65 -10.01 6.98
CA LYS A 24 5.00 -9.56 6.58
C LYS A 24 5.85 -10.77 6.21
N VAL A 25 6.55 -10.66 5.09
CA VAL A 25 7.43 -11.70 4.57
C VAL A 25 8.82 -11.11 4.33
N GLU A 26 9.82 -11.67 4.99
CA GLU A 26 11.20 -11.23 4.80
C GLU A 26 11.71 -11.64 3.41
N VAL A 27 12.41 -10.73 2.73
CA VAL A 27 12.98 -10.98 1.40
C VAL A 27 14.19 -11.89 1.46
N ALA A 28 14.51 -12.49 0.31
CA ALA A 28 15.74 -13.26 0.11
C ALA A 28 16.74 -12.48 -0.75
N ALA A 29 18.03 -12.79 -0.59
CA ALA A 29 19.06 -12.25 -1.48
C ALA A 29 18.92 -12.83 -2.91
N PRO A 30 19.19 -12.06 -3.97
CA PRO A 30 19.59 -10.65 -3.96
C PRO A 30 18.42 -9.77 -3.52
N PHE A 31 18.68 -8.86 -2.58
CA PHE A 31 17.63 -8.07 -1.96
C PHE A 31 16.96 -7.12 -2.94
N PRO A 32 15.63 -7.08 -2.98
CA PRO A 32 14.89 -6.16 -3.83
C PRO A 32 14.98 -4.72 -3.33
N SER A 33 14.88 -3.80 -4.27
CA SER A 33 14.77 -2.37 -3.99
C SER A 33 13.76 -1.70 -4.91
N VAL A 34 13.19 -0.62 -4.44
CA VAL A 34 12.25 0.22 -5.17
C VAL A 34 12.61 1.68 -5.00
N ASN A 35 12.73 2.42 -6.11
CA ASN A 35 12.92 3.87 -6.12
C ASN A 35 11.91 4.50 -7.05
N LEU A 36 11.48 5.71 -6.73
CA LEU A 36 10.45 6.42 -7.47
C LEU A 36 10.99 7.70 -8.11
N GLU A 37 10.56 7.95 -9.33
CA GLU A 37 10.64 9.25 -10.01
C GLU A 37 9.25 9.65 -10.46
N ILE A 38 8.92 10.93 -10.40
CA ILE A 38 7.63 11.43 -10.84
C ILE A 38 7.82 12.67 -11.71
N MET A 39 7.06 12.73 -12.81
CA MET A 39 7.08 13.84 -13.75
C MET A 39 5.65 14.25 -14.05
N LYS A 40 5.43 15.56 -14.13
CA LYS A 40 4.12 16.09 -14.51
C LYS A 40 3.78 15.63 -15.93
N ASP A 41 2.55 15.10 -16.09
CA ASP A 41 2.03 14.75 -17.41
C ASP A 41 1.64 16.03 -18.17
N SER A 42 1.81 16.01 -19.50
CA SER A 42 1.51 17.17 -20.33
C SER A 42 0.02 17.48 -20.47
N VAL A 43 -0.83 16.54 -20.17
CA VAL A 43 -2.29 16.65 -20.28
C VAL A 43 -2.93 16.71 -18.90
N ASP A 44 -2.70 15.73 -18.05
CA ASP A 44 -3.34 15.60 -16.74
C ASP A 44 -2.51 14.75 -15.79
N GLY A 45 -2.38 15.20 -14.54
CA GLY A 45 -1.75 14.43 -13.47
C GLY A 45 -0.24 14.25 -13.63
N TYR A 46 0.23 13.08 -13.23
CA TYR A 46 1.66 12.76 -13.16
C TYR A 46 1.95 11.36 -13.66
N ASN A 47 3.13 11.19 -14.24
CA ASN A 47 3.68 9.89 -14.60
C ASN A 47 4.68 9.45 -13.55
N LEU A 48 4.38 8.33 -12.90
CA LEU A 48 5.24 7.70 -11.91
C LEU A 48 6.10 6.64 -12.60
N TYR A 49 7.42 6.76 -12.44
CA TYR A 49 8.39 5.74 -12.87
C TYR A 49 8.93 5.03 -11.65
N ILE A 50 8.96 3.71 -11.72
CA ILE A 50 9.35 2.85 -10.60
C ILE A 50 10.59 2.07 -11.01
N ASP A 51 11.73 2.44 -10.45
CA ASP A 51 12.97 1.68 -10.60
C ASP A 51 12.95 0.52 -9.62
N LEU A 52 12.78 -0.68 -10.17
CA LEU A 52 12.60 -1.91 -9.41
C LEU A 52 13.77 -2.86 -9.70
N LYS A 53 14.44 -3.32 -8.65
CA LYS A 53 15.56 -4.26 -8.74
C LYS A 53 15.28 -5.52 -7.93
N ASN A 54 15.71 -6.67 -8.47
CA ASN A 54 15.65 -7.97 -7.80
C ASN A 54 14.24 -8.37 -7.32
N PHE A 55 13.21 -7.91 -8.01
CA PHE A 55 11.83 -8.21 -7.71
C PHE A 55 11.08 -8.58 -8.98
N ASN A 56 10.28 -9.62 -8.90
CA ASN A 56 9.51 -10.12 -10.02
C ASN A 56 8.04 -9.74 -9.91
N LEU A 57 7.54 -8.95 -10.87
CA LEU A 57 6.12 -8.62 -10.96
C LEU A 57 5.38 -9.78 -11.65
N ALA A 58 4.43 -10.37 -10.93
CA ALA A 58 3.72 -11.57 -11.37
C ALA A 58 2.21 -11.41 -11.16
N PRO A 59 1.52 -10.67 -12.04
CA PRO A 59 0.08 -10.43 -11.90
C PRO A 59 -0.76 -11.70 -11.93
N ASP A 60 -0.32 -12.72 -12.63
CA ASP A 60 -0.97 -14.03 -12.72
C ASP A 60 -0.85 -14.88 -11.45
N LEU A 61 0.06 -14.52 -10.53
CA LEU A 61 0.27 -15.23 -9.27
C LEU A 61 -0.42 -14.56 -8.08
N VAL A 62 -1.04 -13.41 -8.26
CA VAL A 62 -1.77 -12.72 -7.18
C VAL A 62 -2.90 -13.60 -6.67
N GLY A 63 -2.97 -13.77 -5.33
CA GLY A 63 -3.92 -14.67 -4.68
C GLY A 63 -3.47 -16.13 -4.60
N LYS A 64 -2.32 -16.45 -5.20
CA LYS A 64 -1.70 -17.78 -5.11
C LYS A 64 -0.60 -17.79 -4.06
N GLU A 65 0.03 -18.94 -3.85
CA GLU A 65 1.10 -19.11 -2.88
C GLU A 65 2.23 -18.09 -3.07
N ASN A 66 2.78 -17.60 -1.97
CA ASN A 66 3.92 -16.69 -1.99
C ASN A 66 5.16 -17.35 -2.57
N GLN A 67 5.87 -16.57 -3.40
CA GLN A 67 7.17 -16.92 -3.93
C GLN A 67 8.20 -15.86 -3.53
N SER A 68 9.45 -16.27 -3.44
CA SER A 68 10.56 -15.38 -3.06
C SER A 68 10.65 -14.19 -4.00
N ASN A 69 10.72 -12.99 -3.45
CA ASN A 69 10.89 -11.72 -4.16
C ASN A 69 9.96 -11.56 -5.38
N THR A 70 8.74 -12.08 -5.27
CA THR A 70 7.76 -12.11 -6.35
C THR A 70 6.41 -11.63 -5.83
N GLY A 71 5.75 -10.75 -6.56
CA GLY A 71 4.45 -10.24 -6.19
C GLY A 71 4.02 -9.04 -7.02
N TYR A 72 3.52 -8.01 -6.36
CA TYR A 72 3.02 -6.80 -6.99
C TYR A 72 3.40 -5.56 -6.17
N LEU A 73 3.12 -4.39 -6.73
CA LEU A 73 3.31 -3.11 -6.04
C LEU A 73 1.97 -2.55 -5.59
N SER A 74 1.94 -1.99 -4.39
CA SER A 74 0.79 -1.18 -3.95
C SER A 74 1.17 0.30 -4.04
N LEU A 75 0.33 1.08 -4.71
CA LEU A 75 0.48 2.51 -4.85
C LEU A 75 -0.50 3.24 -3.94
N TYR A 76 0.04 4.14 -3.13
CA TYR A 76 -0.72 5.00 -2.22
C TYR A 76 -0.50 6.46 -2.56
N VAL A 77 -1.56 7.24 -2.48
CA VAL A 77 -1.48 8.71 -2.48
C VAL A 77 -2.18 9.22 -1.23
N ASN A 78 -1.48 10.01 -0.44
CA ASN A 78 -1.97 10.56 0.83
C ASN A 78 -2.52 9.48 1.78
N GLY A 79 -1.85 8.33 1.86
CA GLY A 79 -2.21 7.22 2.73
C GLY A 79 -3.33 6.31 2.20
N ILE A 80 -3.93 6.64 1.06
CA ILE A 80 -5.01 5.86 0.46
C ILE A 80 -4.44 5.00 -0.67
N LYS A 81 -4.67 3.69 -0.63
CA LYS A 81 -4.30 2.79 -1.72
C LYS A 81 -5.17 3.08 -2.95
N ILE A 82 -4.55 3.51 -4.04
CA ILE A 82 -5.25 3.86 -5.28
C ILE A 82 -5.12 2.80 -6.36
N ALA A 83 -4.09 1.98 -6.31
CA ALA A 83 -3.86 0.96 -7.33
C ALA A 83 -2.99 -0.19 -6.84
N ARG A 84 -3.21 -1.34 -7.46
CA ARG A 84 -2.26 -2.43 -7.54
C ARG A 84 -1.50 -2.27 -8.87
N VAL A 85 -0.17 -2.27 -8.83
CA VAL A 85 0.66 -1.95 -9.98
C VAL A 85 1.50 -3.16 -10.37
N TYR A 86 1.54 -3.46 -11.67
CA TYR A 86 2.25 -4.61 -12.25
C TYR A 86 3.32 -4.21 -13.27
N SER A 87 3.65 -2.93 -13.33
CA SER A 87 4.64 -2.39 -14.25
C SER A 87 5.51 -1.35 -13.58
N GLN A 88 6.58 -0.95 -14.25
CA GLN A 88 7.49 0.08 -13.76
C GLN A 88 7.08 1.51 -14.18
N TRP A 89 5.85 1.66 -14.60
CA TRP A 89 5.25 2.95 -14.91
C TRP A 89 3.77 2.94 -14.52
N PHE A 90 3.29 4.08 -14.02
CA PHE A 90 1.88 4.27 -13.73
C PHE A 90 1.49 5.73 -13.88
N HIS A 91 0.40 6.00 -14.63
CA HIS A 91 -0.16 7.34 -14.71
C HIS A 91 -1.13 7.57 -13.55
N ILE A 92 -0.86 8.61 -12.76
CA ILE A 92 -1.72 9.02 -11.63
C ILE A 92 -2.53 10.24 -12.04
N PRO A 93 -3.87 10.15 -12.18
CA PRO A 93 -4.72 11.29 -12.51
C PRO A 93 -4.62 12.43 -11.50
N GLN A 94 -4.78 13.66 -11.97
CA GLN A 94 -4.68 14.88 -11.14
C GLN A 94 -5.60 14.85 -9.92
N ARG A 95 -6.77 14.23 -10.02
CA ARG A 95 -7.75 14.16 -8.92
C ARG A 95 -7.21 13.56 -7.62
N PHE A 96 -6.15 12.76 -7.69
CA PHE A 96 -5.52 12.18 -6.50
C PHE A 96 -4.59 13.15 -5.78
N PHE A 97 -4.17 14.22 -6.44
CA PHE A 97 -3.28 15.26 -5.90
C PHE A 97 -4.09 16.47 -5.43
N TYR A 98 -4.92 16.28 -4.42
CA TYR A 98 -5.87 17.29 -3.94
C TYR A 98 -5.34 18.17 -2.80
N LEU A 99 -4.17 17.88 -2.27
CA LEU A 99 -3.50 18.69 -1.26
C LEU A 99 -2.41 19.55 -1.89
N LYS A 100 -1.90 20.52 -1.13
CA LYS A 100 -0.73 21.30 -1.56
C LYS A 100 0.51 20.42 -1.61
N GLU A 101 0.72 19.61 -0.58
CA GLU A 101 1.74 18.57 -0.52
C GLU A 101 1.09 17.19 -0.52
N ASN A 102 1.45 16.38 -1.49
CA ASN A 102 0.88 15.05 -1.65
C ASN A 102 1.97 14.00 -1.48
N LEU A 103 1.69 12.99 -0.68
CA LEU A 103 2.62 11.90 -0.41
C LEU A 103 2.30 10.73 -1.35
N VAL A 104 3.27 10.35 -2.18
CA VAL A 104 3.20 9.16 -3.04
C VAL A 104 4.07 8.08 -2.42
N LYS A 105 3.51 6.90 -2.23
CA LYS A 105 4.20 5.75 -1.65
C LYS A 105 3.96 4.49 -2.47
N VAL A 106 5.00 3.72 -2.68
CA VAL A 106 4.93 2.38 -3.27
C VAL A 106 5.55 1.37 -2.32
N THR A 107 4.86 0.27 -2.10
CA THR A 107 5.34 -0.87 -1.30
C THR A 107 5.47 -2.12 -2.16
N LEU A 108 6.37 -3.02 -1.80
CA LEU A 108 6.47 -4.35 -2.40
C LEU A 108 5.54 -5.32 -1.65
N ASN A 109 4.63 -5.95 -2.39
CA ASN A 109 3.62 -6.83 -1.80
C ASN A 109 3.75 -8.27 -2.28
N THR A 110 3.40 -9.21 -1.40
CA THR A 110 3.39 -10.64 -1.67
C THR A 110 2.16 -11.05 -2.47
N ASN A 111 2.18 -12.22 -3.10
CA ASN A 111 1.03 -12.77 -3.82
C ASN A 111 -0.22 -12.91 -2.93
N LEU A 112 -0.06 -13.13 -1.64
CA LEU A 112 -1.15 -13.24 -0.66
C LEU A 112 -1.44 -11.93 0.08
N ASN A 113 -1.18 -10.78 -0.55
CA ASN A 113 -1.51 -9.43 -0.06
C ASN A 113 -0.77 -9.01 1.23
N GLY A 114 0.36 -9.64 1.54
CA GLY A 114 1.27 -9.19 2.58
C GLY A 114 2.25 -8.14 2.07
N GLU A 115 3.17 -7.73 2.93
CA GLU A 115 4.25 -6.81 2.59
C GLU A 115 5.60 -7.51 2.69
N PHE A 116 6.49 -7.24 1.73
CA PHE A 116 7.88 -7.65 1.84
C PHE A 116 8.66 -6.73 2.76
N THR A 117 9.50 -7.34 3.59
CA THR A 117 10.37 -6.63 4.54
C THR A 117 11.82 -7.00 4.34
N LEU A 118 12.69 -6.08 4.71
CA LEU A 118 14.12 -6.29 4.88
C LEU A 118 14.49 -5.88 6.31
N ASP A 119 15.02 -6.82 7.09
CA ASP A 119 15.30 -6.63 8.51
C ASP A 119 14.07 -6.14 9.30
N GLY A 120 12.89 -6.68 8.97
CA GLY A 120 11.62 -6.34 9.61
C GLY A 120 10.96 -5.04 9.12
N GLU A 121 11.65 -4.24 8.32
CA GLU A 121 11.13 -2.99 7.78
C GLU A 121 10.51 -3.19 6.39
N THR A 122 9.31 -2.66 6.17
CA THR A 122 8.63 -2.73 4.86
C THR A 122 9.49 -2.09 3.78
N ILE A 123 9.69 -2.80 2.68
CA ILE A 123 10.37 -2.27 1.51
C ILE A 123 9.43 -1.34 0.78
N GLN A 124 9.76 -0.07 0.78
CA GLN A 124 8.94 0.98 0.20
C GLN A 124 9.79 2.15 -0.31
N SER A 125 9.19 2.95 -1.16
CA SER A 125 9.73 4.25 -1.56
C SER A 125 8.64 5.31 -1.46
N VAL A 126 9.03 6.49 -1.03
CA VAL A 126 8.12 7.61 -0.77
C VAL A 126 8.67 8.87 -1.42
N LEU A 127 7.80 9.66 -2.02
CA LEU A 127 8.15 11.02 -2.47
C LEU A 127 6.99 11.99 -2.25
N ILE A 128 7.33 13.28 -2.21
CA ILE A 128 6.37 14.36 -2.02
C ILE A 128 6.20 15.08 -3.35
N VAL A 129 4.95 15.29 -3.75
CA VAL A 129 4.56 16.08 -4.93
C VAL A 129 3.88 17.36 -4.45
N ILE A 130 4.43 18.49 -4.85
CA ILE A 130 3.90 19.80 -4.51
C ILE A 130 3.05 20.31 -5.68
N ASN A 131 1.79 20.62 -5.41
CA ASN A 131 0.92 21.33 -6.34
C ASN A 131 1.28 22.83 -6.33
N ASN A 132 1.59 23.33 -7.49
CA ASN A 132 1.83 24.77 -7.72
C ASN A 132 0.55 25.47 -8.18
#